data_a5f960adb6b6c5172dca348209ad59f3
#
_entry.id   a5f960adb6b6c5172dca348209ad59f3
#
_cell.length_a   1.000
_cell.length_b   1.000
_cell.length_c   1.000
_cell.angle_alpha   90.00
_cell.angle_beta   90.00
_cell.angle_gamma   90.00
#
_symmetry.space_group_name_H-M   'P 1'
#
loop_
_entity.id
_entity.type
_entity.pdbx_description
1 polymer ?
#
loop_
_entity_poly.entity_id
_entity_poly.type
_entity_poly.pdbx_seq_one_letter_code
_entity_poly.pdbx_strand_id
1 'polypeptide(L)'
;MSSDSCNQIIVIGNGFDKACGLPSSYGEYFNDRFQKYEVGGKILPSLQKAIEKEGIGDIPSLWDLLFAAFHDEETPFPRWMDVESAIRNYLWPSAGVNGHSFDSTIGVWRKFFIKRAQGTYEDFQQAKKQQNQVERIMMKYISQKHAVEMVHQTGQKSKDYNLDDLNWSETRQAFIDDDTPKMLLDELNRFEEDFGIYLYKAVELANENDDKYNSHAEHLYRCIGEYDCLVPIARQRNSVVSFNYTTPLLDSVDDEVMSSLYIEQNVHGTLPKVVSQRDLLGDLDPPINIIFGIDGYEAPKGNRVRRFTKTARKLSLPRQELPNRMRGRRMFDPLYDGESIQAVKVYGHSLGEADYSYFHALFDQIDLYESDTVLYFLYSTGHETIPEAVGDLLDRYGESLRPKAHGKNLLHKLMMEDRIRIANLDEQN
;
A
#
# COMPACT_ATOMS: atom_id res chain seq x y z
N MET A 1 -14.65 39.85 1.03
CA MET A 1 -14.13 39.75 2.40
C MET A 1 -12.96 38.79 2.34
N SER A 2 -11.72 39.25 2.51
CA SER A 2 -10.59 38.33 2.59
C SER A 2 -10.73 37.57 3.89
N SER A 3 -11.03 36.27 3.83
CA SER A 3 -10.92 35.43 5.03
C SER A 3 -9.46 35.43 5.45
N ASP A 4 -9.19 35.81 6.69
CA ASP A 4 -7.82 35.80 7.24
C ASP A 4 -7.32 34.35 7.47
N SER A 5 -8.10 33.35 7.09
CA SER A 5 -7.82 31.91 7.22
C SER A 5 -8.02 31.18 5.90
N CYS A 6 -7.25 30.13 5.68
CA CYS A 6 -7.36 29.23 4.53
C CYS A 6 -7.50 27.79 5.03
N ASN A 7 -8.61 27.14 4.68
CA ASN A 7 -8.88 25.75 5.01
C ASN A 7 -8.59 24.87 3.79
N GLN A 8 -7.67 23.92 3.96
CA GLN A 8 -7.23 23.07 2.87
C GLN A 8 -7.18 21.59 3.29
N ILE A 9 -7.33 20.72 2.31
CA ILE A 9 -6.98 19.31 2.44
C ILE A 9 -5.75 19.05 1.60
N ILE A 10 -4.70 18.55 2.21
CA ILE A 10 -3.46 18.17 1.54
C ILE A 10 -3.38 16.64 1.50
N VAL A 11 -3.33 16.09 0.30
CA VAL A 11 -3.18 14.66 0.07
C VAL A 11 -1.75 14.38 -0.34
N ILE A 12 -1.04 13.53 0.43
CA ILE A 12 0.33 13.15 0.16
C ILE A 12 0.45 11.64 -0.07
N GLY A 13 1.24 11.25 -1.06
CA GLY A 13 1.58 9.86 -1.36
C GLY A 13 3.08 9.63 -1.34
N ASN A 14 3.52 8.44 -1.73
CA ASN A 14 4.93 8.01 -1.64
C ASN A 14 5.93 8.94 -2.36
N GLY A 15 5.48 9.66 -3.39
CA GLY A 15 6.31 10.69 -4.04
C GLY A 15 6.72 11.83 -3.11
N PHE A 16 5.96 12.09 -2.04
CA PHE A 16 6.34 13.05 -1.00
C PHE A 16 7.58 12.59 -0.23
N ASP A 17 7.55 11.35 0.28
CA ASP A 17 8.69 10.77 1.00
C ASP A 17 9.94 10.70 0.12
N LYS A 18 9.78 10.31 -1.14
CA LYS A 18 10.88 10.26 -2.11
C LYS A 18 11.46 11.62 -2.43
N ALA A 19 10.64 12.66 -2.57
CA ALA A 19 11.09 14.03 -2.78
C ALA A 19 11.86 14.55 -1.57
N CYS A 20 11.56 14.02 -0.37
CA CYS A 20 12.30 14.31 0.86
C CYS A 20 13.55 13.42 1.05
N GLY A 21 13.92 12.62 0.05
CA GLY A 21 15.13 11.78 0.06
C GLY A 21 14.99 10.44 0.77
N LEU A 22 13.76 10.02 1.16
CA LEU A 22 13.56 8.73 1.79
C LEU A 22 13.46 7.62 0.72
N PRO A 23 14.24 6.52 0.84
CA PRO A 23 14.12 5.36 -0.02
C PRO A 23 12.89 4.51 0.34
N SER A 24 11.71 5.05 0.08
CA SER A 24 10.42 4.50 0.51
C SER A 24 9.69 3.69 -0.57
N SER A 25 10.29 3.55 -1.77
CA SER A 25 9.66 2.76 -2.82
C SER A 25 9.79 1.27 -2.58
N TYR A 26 8.81 0.54 -3.06
CA TYR A 26 8.83 -0.92 -3.03
C TYR A 26 10.05 -1.51 -3.76
N GLY A 27 10.44 -0.90 -4.88
CA GLY A 27 11.62 -1.33 -5.62
C GLY A 27 12.92 -1.19 -4.83
N GLU A 28 13.08 -0.13 -4.05
CA GLU A 28 14.24 0.07 -3.18
C GLU A 28 14.26 -0.96 -2.05
N TYR A 29 13.14 -1.20 -1.38
CA TYR A 29 13.00 -2.25 -0.39
C TYR A 29 13.34 -3.64 -0.95
N PHE A 30 12.83 -3.93 -2.12
CA PHE A 30 13.07 -5.22 -2.74
C PHE A 30 14.53 -5.41 -3.13
N ASN A 31 15.17 -4.40 -3.67
CA ASN A 31 16.60 -4.45 -3.98
C ASN A 31 17.43 -4.69 -2.71
N ASP A 32 17.15 -3.97 -1.64
CA ASP A 32 17.80 -4.18 -0.34
C ASP A 32 17.61 -5.62 0.16
N ARG A 33 16.38 -6.13 0.10
CA ARG A 33 16.01 -7.45 0.59
C ARG A 33 16.61 -8.59 -0.21
N PHE A 34 16.63 -8.49 -1.53
CA PHE A 34 17.00 -9.59 -2.43
C PHE A 34 18.40 -9.51 -3.04
N GLN A 35 19.11 -8.39 -2.92
CA GLN A 35 20.45 -8.22 -3.47
C GLN A 35 21.39 -9.36 -3.10
N LYS A 36 21.33 -9.87 -1.87
CA LYS A 36 22.14 -11.01 -1.40
C LYS A 36 21.84 -12.35 -2.10
N TYR A 37 20.66 -12.48 -2.71
CA TYR A 37 20.23 -13.70 -3.42
C TYR A 37 20.38 -13.58 -4.94
N GLU A 38 20.69 -12.40 -5.44
CA GLU A 38 20.81 -12.17 -6.88
C GLU A 38 22.12 -12.76 -7.41
N VAL A 39 22.01 -13.74 -8.33
CA VAL A 39 23.12 -14.36 -9.02
C VAL A 39 22.82 -14.43 -10.51
N GLY A 40 23.60 -13.69 -11.31
CA GLY A 40 23.41 -13.66 -12.76
C GLY A 40 22.06 -13.09 -13.20
N GLY A 41 21.55 -12.09 -12.48
CA GLY A 41 20.26 -11.46 -12.76
C GLY A 41 19.04 -12.28 -12.32
N LYS A 42 19.24 -13.36 -11.54
CA LYS A 42 18.16 -14.22 -11.04
C LYS A 42 18.22 -14.39 -9.53
N ILE A 43 17.08 -14.34 -8.88
CA ILE A 43 16.91 -14.42 -7.42
C ILE A 43 16.42 -15.81 -7.00
N LEU A 44 15.43 -16.33 -7.70
CA LEU A 44 14.68 -17.53 -7.29
C LEU A 44 15.55 -18.78 -7.06
N PRO A 45 16.57 -19.12 -7.90
CA PRO A 45 17.40 -20.29 -7.67
C PRO A 45 18.23 -20.24 -6.40
N SER A 46 18.71 -19.03 -6.03
CA SER A 46 19.48 -18.84 -4.79
C SER A 46 18.58 -18.85 -3.56
N LEU A 47 17.40 -18.25 -3.67
CA LEU A 47 16.38 -18.27 -2.65
C LEU A 47 15.91 -19.70 -2.37
N GLN A 48 15.72 -20.52 -3.39
CA GLN A 48 15.41 -21.95 -3.25
C GLN A 48 16.48 -22.69 -2.44
N LYS A 49 17.76 -22.48 -2.75
CA LYS A 49 18.86 -23.11 -2.01
C LYS A 49 18.89 -22.68 -0.54
N ALA A 50 18.61 -21.41 -0.25
CA ALA A 50 18.51 -20.90 1.11
C ALA A 50 17.38 -21.63 1.88
N ILE A 51 16.20 -21.74 1.27
CA ILE A 51 15.06 -22.49 1.83
C ILE A 51 15.42 -23.95 2.11
N GLU A 52 16.18 -24.57 1.22
CA GLU A 52 16.58 -25.97 1.39
C GLU A 52 17.58 -26.19 2.51
N LYS A 53 18.46 -25.21 2.76
CA LYS A 53 19.56 -25.31 3.70
C LYS A 53 19.21 -24.84 5.12
N GLU A 54 18.49 -23.75 5.23
CA GLU A 54 18.31 -23.00 6.50
C GLU A 54 16.94 -23.21 7.14
N GLY A 55 16.02 -23.87 6.41
CA GLY A 55 14.64 -24.00 6.89
C GLY A 55 13.84 -22.69 6.67
N ILE A 56 12.65 -22.61 7.28
CA ILE A 56 11.68 -21.51 7.05
C ILE A 56 11.89 -20.33 8.03
N GLY A 57 12.68 -20.48 9.08
CA GLY A 57 12.75 -19.52 10.20
C GLY A 57 13.12 -18.10 9.82
N ASP A 58 14.09 -17.92 8.87
CA ASP A 58 14.60 -16.61 8.46
C ASP A 58 14.28 -16.29 6.98
N ILE A 59 13.30 -16.97 6.42
CA ILE A 59 12.99 -16.90 5.00
C ILE A 59 11.91 -15.85 4.73
N PRO A 60 12.02 -15.19 3.56
CA PRO A 60 11.01 -14.28 3.07
C PRO A 60 9.60 -14.91 3.08
N SER A 61 8.60 -14.05 3.13
CA SER A 61 7.21 -14.47 3.07
C SER A 61 6.87 -15.17 1.74
N LEU A 62 5.71 -15.83 1.69
CA LEU A 62 5.19 -16.39 0.42
C LEU A 62 5.07 -15.32 -0.67
N TRP A 63 4.77 -14.08 -0.30
CA TRP A 63 4.70 -12.96 -1.23
C TRP A 63 6.06 -12.59 -1.81
N ASP A 64 7.13 -12.68 -1.02
CA ASP A 64 8.49 -12.48 -1.52
C ASP A 64 8.87 -13.51 -2.59
N LEU A 65 8.46 -14.76 -2.41
CA LEU A 65 8.69 -15.81 -3.42
C LEU A 65 7.96 -15.52 -4.72
N LEU A 66 6.73 -15.01 -4.64
CA LEU A 66 5.98 -14.58 -5.82
C LEU A 66 6.70 -13.43 -6.53
N PHE A 67 7.15 -12.43 -5.80
CA PHE A 67 7.85 -11.29 -6.37
C PHE A 67 9.23 -11.65 -6.97
N ALA A 68 9.97 -12.53 -6.31
CA ALA A 68 11.23 -13.06 -6.87
C ALA A 68 11.00 -13.83 -8.18
N ALA A 69 9.89 -14.56 -8.28
CA ALA A 69 9.52 -15.25 -9.51
C ALA A 69 9.22 -14.28 -10.66
N PHE A 70 8.53 -13.17 -10.37
CA PHE A 70 8.28 -12.14 -11.38
C PHE A 70 9.57 -11.48 -11.85
N HIS A 71 10.47 -11.15 -10.94
CA HIS A 71 11.78 -10.59 -11.30
C HIS A 71 12.54 -11.49 -12.28
N ASP A 72 12.55 -12.80 -12.04
CA ASP A 72 13.30 -13.75 -12.84
C ASP A 72 12.71 -13.99 -14.25
N GLU A 73 11.45 -13.58 -14.48
CA GLU A 73 10.76 -13.66 -15.79
C GLU A 73 10.98 -12.43 -16.69
N GLU A 74 12.01 -11.61 -16.41
CA GLU A 74 12.38 -10.40 -17.19
C GLU A 74 11.29 -9.32 -17.23
N THR A 75 10.32 -9.36 -16.35
CA THR A 75 9.37 -8.27 -16.16
C THR A 75 10.06 -7.15 -15.39
N PRO A 76 9.97 -5.88 -15.84
CA PRO A 76 10.53 -4.77 -15.07
C PRO A 76 9.92 -4.80 -13.67
N PHE A 77 10.79 -4.62 -12.66
CA PHE A 77 10.43 -4.77 -11.27
C PHE A 77 9.14 -4.01 -10.95
N PRO A 78 8.21 -4.62 -10.23
CA PRO A 78 6.93 -4.01 -10.00
C PRO A 78 7.09 -2.67 -9.28
N ARG A 79 6.44 -1.65 -9.82
CA ARG A 79 6.19 -0.42 -9.11
C ARG A 79 5.29 -0.76 -7.90
N TRP A 80 5.23 0.13 -6.92
CA TRP A 80 4.32 -0.01 -5.78
C TRP A 80 2.89 -0.48 -6.16
N MET A 81 2.32 0.10 -7.22
CA MET A 81 1.02 -0.30 -7.79
C MET A 81 0.94 -1.78 -8.16
N ASP A 82 2.06 -2.41 -8.46
CA ASP A 82 2.10 -3.78 -8.97
C ASP A 82 1.97 -4.79 -7.82
N VAL A 83 2.40 -4.46 -6.60
CA VAL A 83 2.19 -5.31 -5.41
C VAL A 83 0.70 -5.45 -5.13
N GLU A 84 -0.02 -4.33 -5.09
CA GLU A 84 -1.46 -4.33 -4.86
C GLU A 84 -2.22 -4.94 -6.05
N SER A 85 -1.77 -4.67 -7.27
CA SER A 85 -2.27 -5.31 -8.48
C SER A 85 -1.99 -6.81 -8.49
N ALA A 86 -0.84 -7.26 -8.00
CA ALA A 86 -0.53 -8.68 -7.86
C ALA A 86 -1.45 -9.35 -6.83
N ILE A 87 -1.69 -8.72 -5.69
CA ILE A 87 -2.67 -9.19 -4.69
C ILE A 87 -4.06 -9.26 -5.31
N ARG A 88 -4.50 -8.21 -6.02
CA ARG A 88 -5.80 -8.17 -6.70
C ARG A 88 -5.93 -9.29 -7.73
N ASN A 89 -4.95 -9.44 -8.61
CA ASN A 89 -4.97 -10.42 -9.67
C ASN A 89 -4.94 -11.85 -9.15
N TYR A 90 -4.26 -12.09 -8.03
CA TYR A 90 -4.25 -13.37 -7.37
C TYR A 90 -5.61 -13.72 -6.75
N LEU A 91 -6.24 -12.76 -6.08
CA LEU A 91 -7.48 -12.97 -5.34
C LEU A 91 -8.72 -12.83 -6.23
N TRP A 92 -8.65 -12.02 -7.26
CA TRP A 92 -9.80 -11.66 -8.10
C TRP A 92 -9.45 -11.53 -9.59
N PRO A 93 -9.21 -12.63 -10.27
CA PRO A 93 -8.75 -12.64 -11.65
C PRO A 93 -9.82 -12.29 -12.72
N SER A 94 -11.09 -12.17 -12.33
CA SER A 94 -12.17 -11.79 -13.27
C SER A 94 -12.42 -10.28 -13.38
N ALA A 95 -11.77 -9.47 -12.57
CA ALA A 95 -11.76 -8.03 -12.74
C ALA A 95 -10.83 -7.68 -13.91
N GLY A 96 -11.34 -7.81 -15.11
CA GLY A 96 -10.59 -7.65 -16.37
C GLY A 96 -9.74 -6.40 -16.38
N VAL A 97 -8.43 -6.61 -16.22
CA VAL A 97 -7.42 -5.62 -16.50
C VAL A 97 -6.83 -5.96 -17.86
N ASN A 98 -6.92 -5.01 -18.76
CA ASN A 98 -6.39 -5.09 -20.10
C ASN A 98 -4.92 -5.53 -20.12
N GLY A 99 -4.65 -6.72 -20.63
CA GLY A 99 -3.57 -6.96 -21.57
C GLY A 99 -2.12 -6.96 -21.09
N HIS A 100 -1.78 -7.14 -19.82
CA HIS A 100 -0.40 -7.39 -19.43
C HIS A 100 -0.23 -8.77 -18.80
N SER A 101 0.80 -9.47 -19.24
CA SER A 101 1.13 -10.90 -19.07
C SER A 101 1.36 -11.42 -17.64
N PHE A 102 0.75 -10.80 -16.64
CA PHE A 102 0.59 -11.35 -15.29
C PHE A 102 -0.17 -12.69 -15.29
N ASP A 103 -0.88 -12.96 -16.37
CA ASP A 103 -1.77 -14.13 -16.51
C ASP A 103 -1.04 -15.49 -16.56
N SER A 104 0.26 -15.54 -16.90
CA SER A 104 0.90 -16.83 -17.07
C SER A 104 1.27 -17.49 -15.74
N THR A 105 1.87 -16.76 -14.82
CA THR A 105 2.38 -17.37 -13.58
C THR A 105 1.34 -17.39 -12.47
N ILE A 106 0.63 -16.31 -12.22
CA ILE A 106 -0.45 -16.27 -11.19
C ILE A 106 -1.68 -17.06 -11.63
N GLY A 107 -2.04 -17.02 -12.90
CA GLY A 107 -3.12 -17.84 -13.45
C GLY A 107 -2.86 -19.33 -13.31
N VAL A 108 -1.60 -19.76 -13.44
CA VAL A 108 -1.15 -21.14 -13.18
C VAL A 108 -1.30 -21.49 -11.71
N TRP A 109 -0.89 -20.59 -10.80
CA TRP A 109 -1.03 -20.78 -9.34
C TRP A 109 -2.46 -20.97 -8.91
N ARG A 110 -3.35 -20.08 -9.37
CA ARG A 110 -4.78 -20.19 -9.09
C ARG A 110 -5.38 -21.45 -9.65
N LYS A 111 -5.10 -21.80 -10.90
CA LYS A 111 -5.57 -23.05 -11.51
C LYS A 111 -5.05 -24.27 -10.76
N PHE A 112 -3.82 -24.20 -10.26
CA PHE A 112 -3.22 -25.25 -9.47
C PHE A 112 -3.92 -25.44 -8.10
N PHE A 113 -4.15 -24.36 -7.36
CA PHE A 113 -4.84 -24.41 -6.06
C PHE A 113 -6.33 -24.81 -6.22
N ILE A 114 -7.04 -24.23 -7.19
CA ILE A 114 -8.45 -24.56 -7.43
C ILE A 114 -8.61 -26.00 -7.94
N LYS A 115 -7.78 -26.45 -8.87
CA LYS A 115 -7.82 -27.84 -9.33
C LYS A 115 -7.51 -28.83 -8.21
N ARG A 116 -6.58 -28.51 -7.31
CA ARG A 116 -6.30 -29.36 -6.16
C ARG A 116 -7.42 -29.44 -5.16
N ALA A 117 -8.11 -28.34 -4.89
CA ALA A 117 -9.26 -28.34 -4.00
C ALA A 117 -10.45 -29.12 -4.56
N GLN A 118 -10.53 -29.28 -5.89
CA GLN A 118 -11.68 -29.90 -6.58
C GLN A 118 -11.34 -31.22 -7.29
N GLY A 119 -10.05 -31.57 -7.41
CA GLY A 119 -9.58 -32.71 -8.19
C GLY A 119 -9.45 -34.03 -7.45
N THR A 120 -9.21 -35.08 -8.21
CA THR A 120 -8.91 -36.43 -7.70
C THR A 120 -7.42 -36.57 -7.36
N TYR A 121 -7.05 -37.66 -6.69
CA TYR A 121 -5.64 -38.01 -6.44
C TYR A 121 -4.81 -38.13 -7.73
N GLU A 122 -5.43 -38.60 -8.81
CA GLU A 122 -4.80 -38.73 -10.13
C GLU A 122 -4.50 -37.35 -10.74
N ASP A 123 -5.43 -36.39 -10.61
CA ASP A 123 -5.22 -35.01 -11.03
C ASP A 123 -4.05 -34.37 -10.26
N PHE A 124 -3.93 -34.70 -8.98
CA PHE A 124 -2.81 -34.27 -8.14
C PHE A 124 -1.47 -34.81 -8.63
N GLN A 125 -1.38 -36.10 -8.94
CA GLN A 125 -0.14 -36.73 -9.44
C GLN A 125 0.25 -36.20 -10.82
N GLN A 126 -0.72 -35.90 -11.66
CA GLN A 126 -0.48 -35.33 -12.98
C GLN A 126 -0.02 -33.87 -12.88
N ALA A 127 -0.63 -33.07 -12.00
CA ALA A 127 -0.19 -31.71 -11.71
C ALA A 127 1.23 -31.66 -11.12
N LYS A 128 1.58 -32.62 -10.23
CA LYS A 128 2.93 -32.75 -9.66
C LYS A 128 3.99 -32.98 -10.73
N LYS A 129 3.69 -33.75 -11.79
CA LYS A 129 4.63 -33.97 -12.90
C LYS A 129 4.81 -32.76 -13.82
N GLN A 130 3.85 -31.86 -13.84
CA GLN A 130 3.82 -30.65 -14.71
C GLN A 130 4.20 -29.37 -13.97
N GLN A 131 4.63 -29.45 -12.72
CA GLN A 131 5.01 -28.29 -11.91
C GLN A 131 6.21 -27.57 -12.48
N ASN A 132 6.10 -26.25 -12.62
CA ASN A 132 7.24 -25.40 -12.86
C ASN A 132 8.09 -25.23 -11.57
N GLN A 133 9.24 -24.57 -11.68
CA GLN A 133 10.16 -24.41 -10.55
C GLN A 133 9.51 -23.63 -9.37
N VAL A 134 8.78 -22.58 -9.68
CA VAL A 134 8.09 -21.73 -8.69
C VAL A 134 7.07 -22.54 -7.90
N GLU A 135 6.23 -23.31 -8.58
CA GLU A 135 5.25 -24.18 -7.96
C GLU A 135 5.87 -25.18 -7.00
N ARG A 136 7.02 -25.77 -7.35
CA ARG A 136 7.72 -26.70 -6.45
C ARG A 136 8.22 -26.01 -5.18
N ILE A 137 8.81 -24.83 -5.33
CA ILE A 137 9.35 -24.07 -4.19
C ILE A 137 8.23 -23.70 -3.22
N MET A 138 7.13 -23.17 -3.73
CA MET A 138 6.01 -22.78 -2.89
C MET A 138 5.34 -23.99 -2.22
N MET A 139 5.18 -25.10 -2.93
CA MET A 139 4.65 -26.32 -2.31
C MET A 139 5.53 -26.80 -1.17
N LYS A 140 6.83 -26.72 -1.35
CA LYS A 140 7.79 -27.07 -0.30
C LYS A 140 7.67 -26.12 0.90
N TYR A 141 7.57 -24.80 0.64
CA TYR A 141 7.37 -23.79 1.66
C TYR A 141 6.09 -24.03 2.47
N ILE A 142 4.95 -24.22 1.81
CA ILE A 142 3.66 -24.47 2.45
C ILE A 142 3.70 -25.76 3.29
N SER A 143 4.33 -26.81 2.75
CA SER A 143 4.46 -28.09 3.44
C SER A 143 5.32 -28.00 4.70
N GLN A 144 6.42 -27.26 4.63
CA GLN A 144 7.31 -27.06 5.78
C GLN A 144 6.64 -26.19 6.85
N LYS A 145 5.93 -25.13 6.44
CA LYS A 145 5.18 -24.29 7.37
C LYS A 145 4.09 -25.08 8.10
N HIS A 146 3.32 -25.87 7.37
CA HIS A 146 2.31 -26.74 7.96
C HIS A 146 2.92 -27.76 8.94
N ALA A 147 4.06 -28.33 8.59
CA ALA A 147 4.79 -29.25 9.49
C ALA A 147 5.24 -28.56 10.79
N VAL A 148 5.72 -27.32 10.70
CA VAL A 148 6.11 -26.51 11.88
C VAL A 148 4.89 -26.21 12.77
N GLU A 149 3.78 -25.80 12.17
CA GLU A 149 2.53 -25.54 12.92
C GLU A 149 2.00 -26.80 13.61
N MET A 150 2.05 -27.96 12.96
CA MET A 150 1.67 -29.25 13.55
C MET A 150 2.58 -29.62 14.71
N VAL A 151 3.88 -29.36 14.62
CA VAL A 151 4.83 -29.58 15.73
C VAL A 151 4.49 -28.71 16.93
N HIS A 152 4.19 -27.43 16.71
CA HIS A 152 3.79 -26.52 17.78
C HIS A 152 2.49 -26.95 18.46
N GLN A 153 1.52 -27.44 17.67
CA GLN A 153 0.23 -27.88 18.21
C GLN A 153 0.28 -29.24 18.92
N THR A 154 1.09 -30.18 18.43
CA THR A 154 1.10 -31.57 18.92
C THR A 154 2.28 -31.90 19.83
N GLY A 155 3.31 -31.05 19.88
CA GLY A 155 4.56 -31.31 20.62
C GLY A 155 5.39 -32.48 20.06
N GLN A 156 5.00 -33.04 18.92
CA GLN A 156 5.73 -34.12 18.25
C GLN A 156 6.88 -33.52 17.42
N LYS A 157 8.09 -34.08 17.56
CA LYS A 157 9.23 -33.70 16.70
C LYS A 157 8.90 -33.98 15.23
N SER A 158 9.05 -32.95 14.38
CA SER A 158 8.93 -33.08 12.95
C SER A 158 9.94 -34.12 12.45
N LYS A 159 9.48 -35.19 11.82
CA LYS A 159 10.30 -35.95 10.88
C LYS A 159 10.49 -35.04 9.67
N ASP A 160 11.68 -35.04 9.08
CA ASP A 160 11.92 -34.36 7.82
C ASP A 160 10.87 -34.75 6.81
N TYR A 161 9.87 -33.85 6.65
CA TYR A 161 8.80 -34.08 5.68
C TYR A 161 9.36 -33.86 4.28
N ASN A 162 9.59 -34.94 3.59
CA ASN A 162 9.84 -34.90 2.16
C ASN A 162 8.52 -34.57 1.44
N LEU A 163 8.58 -33.72 0.41
CA LEU A 163 7.41 -33.39 -0.45
C LEU A 163 6.76 -34.64 -1.04
N ASP A 164 7.56 -35.73 -1.16
CA ASP A 164 7.10 -37.02 -1.67
C ASP A 164 6.23 -37.78 -0.66
N ASP A 165 6.34 -37.45 0.63
CA ASP A 165 5.62 -38.09 1.73
C ASP A 165 4.32 -37.37 2.14
N LEU A 166 3.95 -36.27 1.46
CA LEU A 166 2.71 -35.54 1.75
C LEU A 166 1.49 -36.44 1.50
N ASN A 167 0.79 -36.73 2.59
CA ASN A 167 -0.47 -37.41 2.50
C ASN A 167 -1.52 -36.54 1.79
N TRP A 168 -2.08 -37.07 0.70
CA TRP A 168 -3.10 -36.38 -0.11
C TRP A 168 -4.29 -35.85 0.72
N SER A 169 -4.76 -36.63 1.69
CA SER A 169 -5.89 -36.24 2.53
C SER A 169 -5.59 -35.01 3.39
N GLU A 170 -4.39 -34.93 3.96
CA GLU A 170 -3.95 -33.81 4.80
C GLU A 170 -3.72 -32.56 3.96
N THR A 171 -3.04 -32.71 2.80
CA THR A 171 -2.82 -31.59 1.86
C THR A 171 -4.16 -31.07 1.32
N ARG A 172 -5.10 -31.97 0.98
CA ARG A 172 -6.43 -31.57 0.52
C ARG A 172 -7.21 -30.82 1.59
N GLN A 173 -7.15 -31.26 2.84
CA GLN A 173 -7.85 -30.63 3.95
C GLN A 173 -7.33 -29.22 4.20
N ALA A 174 -6.01 -29.01 4.20
CA ALA A 174 -5.39 -27.69 4.36
C ALA A 174 -5.77 -26.68 3.24
N PHE A 175 -6.16 -27.17 2.05
CA PHE A 175 -6.58 -26.32 0.93
C PHE A 175 -8.11 -26.17 0.79
N ILE A 176 -8.91 -27.11 1.32
CA ILE A 176 -10.38 -27.07 1.24
C ILE A 176 -10.98 -26.25 2.37
N ASP A 177 -10.43 -26.37 3.57
CA ASP A 177 -10.85 -25.58 4.70
C ASP A 177 -10.43 -24.10 4.50
N ASP A 178 -11.15 -23.19 5.08
CA ASP A 178 -11.03 -21.72 4.95
C ASP A 178 -9.64 -21.18 5.37
N ASP A 179 -8.66 -22.06 5.54
CA ASP A 179 -7.31 -21.77 6.06
C ASP A 179 -6.37 -21.14 5.02
N THR A 180 -6.54 -21.44 3.71
CA THR A 180 -5.67 -20.85 2.68
C THR A 180 -5.76 -19.32 2.63
N PRO A 181 -6.94 -18.67 2.62
CA PRO A 181 -7.02 -17.23 2.70
C PRO A 181 -6.44 -16.66 3.99
N LYS A 182 -6.58 -17.37 5.10
CA LYS A 182 -5.97 -16.97 6.38
C LYS A 182 -4.45 -17.04 6.30
N MET A 183 -3.91 -18.15 5.82
CA MET A 183 -2.46 -18.32 5.63
C MET A 183 -1.88 -17.24 4.72
N LEU A 184 -2.53 -16.93 3.60
CA LEU A 184 -2.08 -15.87 2.69
C LEU A 184 -2.12 -14.49 3.36
N LEU A 185 -3.10 -14.24 4.21
CA LEU A 185 -3.18 -13.00 4.97
C LEU A 185 -2.09 -12.94 6.05
N ASP A 186 -1.83 -14.03 6.74
CA ASP A 186 -0.77 -14.11 7.74
C ASP A 186 0.61 -13.89 7.10
N GLU A 187 0.84 -14.45 5.90
CA GLU A 187 2.04 -14.20 5.11
C GLU A 187 2.13 -12.74 4.62
N LEU A 188 1.00 -12.11 4.29
CA LEU A 188 0.97 -10.69 3.93
C LEU A 188 1.30 -9.81 5.14
N ASN A 189 0.77 -10.11 6.31
CA ASN A 189 1.09 -9.39 7.55
C ASN A 189 2.60 -9.46 7.85
N ARG A 190 3.20 -10.64 7.68
CA ARG A 190 4.65 -10.81 7.85
C ARG A 190 5.47 -9.99 6.84
N PHE A 191 5.03 -9.97 5.59
CA PHE A 191 5.66 -9.14 4.56
C PHE A 191 5.57 -7.64 4.89
N GLU A 192 4.43 -7.20 5.41
CA GLU A 192 4.21 -5.81 5.85
C GLU A 192 5.08 -5.44 7.05
N GLU A 193 5.26 -6.36 7.99
CA GLU A 193 6.15 -6.18 9.13
C GLU A 193 7.60 -5.98 8.68
N ASP A 194 8.10 -6.84 7.80
CA ASP A 194 9.44 -6.74 7.24
C ASP A 194 9.65 -5.42 6.48
N PHE A 195 8.66 -5.01 5.69
CA PHE A 195 8.68 -3.73 4.99
C PHE A 195 8.66 -2.54 5.95
N GLY A 196 7.86 -2.61 7.00
CA GLY A 196 7.80 -1.59 8.03
C GLY A 196 9.12 -1.44 8.80
N ILE A 197 9.80 -2.54 9.10
CA ILE A 197 11.15 -2.53 9.71
C ILE A 197 12.16 -1.85 8.78
N TYR A 198 12.10 -2.14 7.48
CA TYR A 198 12.94 -1.48 6.49
C TYR A 198 12.71 0.02 6.47
N LEU A 199 11.45 0.47 6.36
CA LEU A 199 11.12 1.89 6.35
C LEU A 199 11.52 2.60 7.63
N TYR A 200 11.31 1.97 8.78
CA TYR A 200 11.71 2.52 10.06
C TYR A 200 13.20 2.82 10.09
N LYS A 201 14.05 1.85 9.69
CA LYS A 201 15.50 2.03 9.60
C LYS A 201 15.89 3.12 8.59
N ALA A 202 15.18 3.18 7.47
CA ALA A 202 15.41 4.22 6.47
C ALA A 202 15.13 5.63 7.03
N VAL A 203 14.05 5.81 7.79
CA VAL A 203 13.71 7.07 8.45
C VAL A 203 14.75 7.45 9.51
N GLU A 204 15.18 6.49 10.36
CA GLU A 204 16.22 6.74 11.36
C GLU A 204 17.52 7.21 10.67
N LEU A 205 17.98 6.46 9.68
CA LEU A 205 19.22 6.77 8.95
C LEU A 205 19.15 8.13 8.23
N ALA A 206 18.01 8.47 7.62
CA ALA A 206 17.81 9.73 6.93
C ALA A 206 17.76 10.94 7.89
N ASN A 207 17.37 10.74 9.15
CA ASN A 207 17.34 11.77 10.17
C ASN A 207 18.67 11.90 10.95
N GLU A 208 19.52 10.86 10.96
CA GLU A 208 20.86 10.90 11.56
C GLU A 208 21.87 11.69 10.73
N ASN A 209 21.69 11.75 9.40
CA ASN A 209 22.53 12.47 8.47
C ASN A 209 22.15 13.97 8.42
N ASP A 210 23.07 14.82 7.90
CA ASP A 210 22.83 16.27 7.77
C ASP A 210 21.62 16.60 6.87
N ASP A 211 21.25 15.73 5.95
CA ASP A 211 20.04 15.81 5.15
C ASP A 211 18.85 15.23 5.92
N LYS A 212 18.31 16.01 6.81
CA LYS A 212 17.23 15.59 7.70
C LYS A 212 15.92 15.42 6.93
N TYR A 213 15.47 14.19 6.77
CA TYR A 213 14.20 13.85 6.14
C TYR A 213 13.01 14.69 6.68
N ASN A 214 12.91 14.86 8.01
CA ASN A 214 11.84 15.64 8.61
C ASN A 214 11.92 17.13 8.18
N SER A 215 13.11 17.72 8.09
CA SER A 215 13.28 19.13 7.65
C SER A 215 12.88 19.32 6.19
N HIS A 216 13.20 18.35 5.33
CA HIS A 216 12.78 18.39 3.93
C HIS A 216 11.25 18.22 3.82
N ALA A 217 10.64 17.37 4.63
CA ALA A 217 9.20 17.19 4.69
C ALA A 217 8.47 18.46 5.15
N GLU A 218 8.99 19.15 6.16
CA GLU A 218 8.47 20.46 6.61
C GLU A 218 8.54 21.50 5.49
N HIS A 219 9.68 21.59 4.80
CA HIS A 219 9.85 22.51 3.69
C HIS A 219 8.89 22.22 2.53
N LEU A 220 8.81 20.97 2.10
CA LEU A 220 7.93 20.53 1.01
C LEU A 220 6.44 20.75 1.37
N TYR A 221 6.05 20.42 2.60
CA TYR A 221 4.70 20.70 3.09
C TYR A 221 4.36 22.18 3.03
N ARG A 222 5.30 23.06 3.41
CA ARG A 222 5.14 24.52 3.31
C ARG A 222 4.95 24.95 1.85
N CYS A 223 5.77 24.45 0.93
CA CYS A 223 5.63 24.73 -0.51
C CYS A 223 4.28 24.32 -1.05
N ILE A 224 3.78 23.12 -0.68
CA ILE A 224 2.45 22.63 -1.06
C ILE A 224 1.35 23.51 -0.46
N GLY A 225 1.43 23.79 0.84
CA GLY A 225 0.43 24.58 1.55
C GLY A 225 0.29 26.01 1.02
N GLU A 226 1.40 26.64 0.68
CA GLU A 226 1.45 28.04 0.19
C GLU A 226 1.26 28.14 -1.32
N TYR A 227 1.29 27.04 -2.07
CA TYR A 227 1.04 27.06 -3.51
C TYR A 227 -0.30 27.75 -3.81
N ASP A 228 -0.28 28.80 -4.61
CA ASP A 228 -1.48 29.58 -5.00
C ASP A 228 -2.39 29.99 -3.79
N CYS A 229 -1.76 30.23 -2.65
CA CYS A 229 -2.43 30.66 -1.43
C CYS A 229 -1.75 31.90 -0.86
N LEU A 230 -2.50 33.00 -0.75
CA LEU A 230 -2.00 34.28 -0.21
C LEU A 230 -1.88 34.29 1.33
N VAL A 231 -2.40 33.25 1.98
CA VAL A 231 -2.36 33.12 3.44
C VAL A 231 -1.10 32.37 3.84
N PRO A 232 -0.21 32.95 4.66
CA PRO A 232 0.99 32.28 5.14
C PRO A 232 0.66 30.95 5.85
N ILE A 233 1.56 29.96 5.77
CA ILE A 233 1.35 28.63 6.36
C ILE A 233 0.88 28.69 7.81
N ALA A 234 1.44 29.55 8.64
CA ALA A 234 1.12 29.71 10.04
C ALA A 234 -0.36 30.09 10.33
N ARG A 235 -1.06 30.62 9.33
CA ARG A 235 -2.49 31.01 9.42
C ARG A 235 -3.41 30.08 8.63
N GLN A 236 -2.87 29.05 8.02
CA GLN A 236 -3.66 28.04 7.33
C GLN A 236 -4.18 27.01 8.33
N ARG A 237 -5.22 26.30 7.92
CA ARG A 237 -5.77 25.15 8.63
C ARG A 237 -5.82 23.96 7.67
N ASN A 238 -4.81 23.11 7.76
CA ASN A 238 -4.58 22.05 6.81
C ASN A 238 -4.88 20.68 7.43
N SER A 239 -5.80 19.95 6.82
CA SER A 239 -6.02 18.53 7.09
C SER A 239 -5.22 17.70 6.12
N VAL A 240 -4.31 16.86 6.62
CA VAL A 240 -3.43 16.02 5.79
C VAL A 240 -3.97 14.60 5.72
N VAL A 241 -4.24 14.14 4.51
CA VAL A 241 -4.53 12.74 4.17
C VAL A 241 -3.26 12.10 3.64
N SER A 242 -2.63 11.26 4.45
CA SER A 242 -1.39 10.62 4.08
C SER A 242 -1.62 9.18 3.62
N PHE A 243 -1.17 8.87 2.41
CA PHE A 243 -1.08 7.51 1.89
C PHE A 243 0.26 6.85 2.20
N ASN A 244 1.15 7.59 2.88
CA ASN A 244 2.43 7.09 3.37
C ASN A 244 2.27 6.39 4.71
N TYR A 245 3.27 5.62 5.09
CA TYR A 245 3.35 4.98 6.40
C TYR A 245 4.13 5.81 7.41
N THR A 246 4.84 6.81 6.94
CA THR A 246 5.64 7.77 7.72
C THR A 246 4.77 8.91 8.24
N THR A 247 5.23 9.58 9.29
CA THR A 247 4.53 10.72 9.91
C THR A 247 5.47 11.90 10.18
N PRO A 248 6.24 12.39 9.17
CA PRO A 248 7.27 13.39 9.41
C PRO A 248 6.72 14.72 9.95
N LEU A 249 5.48 15.06 9.59
CA LEU A 249 4.86 16.31 10.02
C LEU A 249 4.36 16.26 11.46
N LEU A 250 3.98 15.09 11.99
CA LEU A 250 3.57 14.95 13.39
C LEU A 250 4.73 15.14 14.37
N ASP A 251 5.94 14.91 13.92
CA ASP A 251 7.18 15.04 14.69
C ASP A 251 7.94 16.35 14.36
N SER A 252 7.29 17.27 13.60
CA SER A 252 7.84 18.57 13.26
C SER A 252 8.15 19.42 14.49
N VAL A 253 9.28 20.09 14.45
CA VAL A 253 9.72 21.09 15.44
C VAL A 253 9.43 22.51 14.99
N ASP A 254 8.98 22.72 13.76
CA ASP A 254 8.62 24.01 13.19
C ASP A 254 7.24 24.43 13.71
N ASP A 255 7.19 25.48 14.53
CA ASP A 255 5.97 25.98 15.16
C ASP A 255 4.91 26.46 14.15
N GLU A 256 5.32 26.97 12.98
CA GLU A 256 4.38 27.42 11.94
C GLU A 256 3.75 26.22 11.23
N VAL A 257 4.54 25.21 10.88
CA VAL A 257 4.03 23.93 10.34
C VAL A 257 3.06 23.32 11.34
N MET A 258 3.47 23.23 12.59
CA MET A 258 2.68 22.64 13.66
C MET A 258 1.38 23.39 13.94
N SER A 259 1.37 24.72 13.82
CA SER A 259 0.15 25.54 14.01
C SER A 259 -0.84 25.37 12.86
N SER A 260 -0.34 25.20 11.64
CA SER A 260 -1.17 25.00 10.45
C SER A 260 -1.77 23.61 10.35
N LEU A 261 -1.08 22.61 10.91
CA LEU A 261 -1.49 21.21 10.82
C LEU A 261 -2.67 20.93 11.75
N TYR A 262 -3.87 20.89 11.19
CA TYR A 262 -5.09 20.61 11.95
C TYR A 262 -5.15 19.15 12.36
N ILE A 263 -4.97 18.24 11.41
CA ILE A 263 -4.89 16.80 11.61
C ILE A 263 -4.05 16.18 10.50
N GLU A 264 -3.28 15.12 10.83
CA GLU A 264 -2.68 14.23 9.84
C GLU A 264 -3.22 12.82 10.06
N GLN A 265 -3.75 12.22 9.02
CA GLN A 265 -4.29 10.86 9.07
C GLN A 265 -3.68 9.99 7.98
N ASN A 266 -2.98 8.94 8.41
CA ASN A 266 -2.46 7.92 7.52
C ASN A 266 -3.54 6.87 7.24
N VAL A 267 -3.90 6.75 5.98
CA VAL A 267 -5.04 5.88 5.58
C VAL A 267 -4.66 4.41 5.55
N HIS A 268 -3.38 4.09 5.35
CA HIS A 268 -2.88 2.71 5.25
C HIS A 268 -2.14 2.22 6.51
N GLY A 269 -2.26 2.95 7.61
CA GLY A 269 -1.53 2.66 8.84
C GLY A 269 -0.26 3.49 8.99
N THR A 270 0.49 3.27 10.06
CA THR A 270 1.68 4.06 10.40
C THR A 270 2.78 3.18 10.97
N LEU A 271 4.01 3.64 10.78
CA LEU A 271 5.15 3.14 11.56
C LEU A 271 4.98 3.50 13.04
N PRO A 272 5.47 2.68 13.97
CA PRO A 272 5.52 3.03 15.38
C PRO A 272 6.49 4.20 15.62
N LYS A 273 6.16 5.08 16.57
CA LYS A 273 6.98 6.26 16.89
C LYS A 273 8.32 5.94 17.57
N VAL A 274 8.37 4.84 18.32
CA VAL A 274 9.56 4.39 19.06
C VAL A 274 9.69 2.90 18.90
N VAL A 275 10.75 2.46 18.23
CA VAL A 275 11.17 1.07 18.22
C VAL A 275 12.48 1.01 18.98
N SER A 276 12.50 0.45 20.18
CA SER A 276 13.74 0.25 20.90
C SER A 276 14.61 -0.79 20.18
N GLN A 277 15.94 -0.76 20.38
CA GLN A 277 16.81 -1.81 19.80
C GLN A 277 16.41 -3.24 20.24
N ARG A 278 15.69 -3.37 21.36
CA ARG A 278 15.10 -4.64 21.79
C ARG A 278 13.96 -5.11 20.91
N ASP A 279 13.19 -4.18 20.38
CA ASP A 279 12.00 -4.44 19.58
C ASP A 279 12.37 -4.92 18.15
N LEU A 280 13.58 -4.60 17.67
CA LEU A 280 14.10 -5.09 16.39
C LEU A 280 14.54 -6.57 16.42
N LEU A 281 14.61 -7.17 17.61
CA LEU A 281 15.07 -8.55 17.83
C LEU A 281 13.97 -9.51 18.33
N GLY A 282 12.78 -9.02 18.60
CA GLY A 282 11.63 -9.82 19.07
C GLY A 282 10.49 -8.93 19.52
N ASP A 283 9.27 -9.36 19.44
CA ASP A 283 8.00 -8.74 19.84
C ASP A 283 8.00 -7.19 19.86
N LEU A 284 7.72 -6.59 18.69
CA LEU A 284 7.53 -5.13 18.56
C LEU A 284 6.33 -4.67 19.40
N ASP A 285 6.57 -3.79 20.36
CA ASP A 285 5.50 -3.16 21.13
C ASP A 285 5.67 -1.61 21.07
N PRO A 286 4.89 -0.87 20.31
CA PRO A 286 3.72 -1.29 19.54
C PRO A 286 4.09 -1.99 18.21
N PRO A 287 3.23 -2.91 17.72
CA PRO A 287 3.47 -3.61 16.47
C PRO A 287 3.43 -2.65 15.28
N ILE A 288 4.13 -3.00 14.20
CA ILE A 288 4.04 -2.31 12.92
C ILE A 288 2.60 -2.42 12.39
N ASN A 289 1.96 -1.29 12.13
CA ASN A 289 0.56 -1.21 11.73
C ASN A 289 0.42 -0.64 10.33
N ILE A 290 1.02 -1.27 9.36
CA ILE A 290 0.88 -0.92 7.94
C ILE A 290 0.08 -1.98 7.22
N ILE A 291 -0.61 -1.61 6.15
CA ILE A 291 -1.42 -2.54 5.36
C ILE A 291 -1.17 -2.35 3.86
N PHE A 292 -0.97 -3.48 3.20
CA PHE A 292 -1.15 -3.63 1.76
C PHE A 292 -2.52 -4.23 1.50
N GLY A 293 -3.16 -3.87 0.40
CA GLY A 293 -4.44 -4.43 0.09
C GLY A 293 -5.05 -3.87 -1.19
N ILE A 294 -6.19 -4.44 -1.56
CA ILE A 294 -6.96 -4.01 -2.72
C ILE A 294 -8.04 -3.00 -2.30
N ASP A 295 -8.49 -2.17 -3.23
CA ASP A 295 -9.65 -1.32 -3.01
C ASP A 295 -10.90 -2.20 -2.77
N GLY A 296 -11.70 -1.79 -1.80
CA GLY A 296 -12.93 -2.48 -1.43
C GLY A 296 -14.15 -2.08 -2.25
N TYR A 297 -14.07 -1.02 -3.07
CA TYR A 297 -15.22 -0.44 -3.76
C TYR A 297 -15.88 -1.42 -4.73
N GLU A 298 -15.09 -2.09 -5.55
CA GLU A 298 -15.55 -3.08 -6.51
C GLU A 298 -15.32 -4.54 -6.07
N ALA A 299 -14.77 -4.75 -4.87
CA ALA A 299 -14.47 -6.09 -4.42
C ALA A 299 -15.74 -6.93 -4.29
N PRO A 300 -15.74 -8.19 -4.76
CA PRO A 300 -16.90 -9.06 -4.66
C PRO A 300 -17.30 -9.23 -3.20
N LYS A 301 -18.60 -9.19 -2.93
CA LYS A 301 -19.16 -9.44 -1.61
C LYS A 301 -18.93 -10.88 -1.22
N GLY A 302 -17.90 -11.12 -0.42
CA GLY A 302 -17.59 -12.46 0.10
C GLY A 302 -16.41 -12.40 1.07
N ASN A 303 -16.40 -13.28 2.08
CA ASN A 303 -15.41 -13.26 3.15
C ASN A 303 -13.97 -13.46 2.67
N ARG A 304 -13.75 -14.20 1.58
CA ARG A 304 -12.40 -14.57 1.13
C ARG A 304 -11.63 -13.39 0.57
N VAL A 305 -12.25 -12.57 -0.31
CA VAL A 305 -11.60 -11.41 -0.93
C VAL A 305 -11.63 -10.20 0.00
N ARG A 306 -12.73 -10.01 0.74
CA ARG A 306 -12.91 -8.86 1.63
C ARG A 306 -11.81 -8.72 2.68
N ARG A 307 -11.24 -9.83 3.17
CA ARG A 307 -10.13 -9.81 4.15
C ARG A 307 -8.88 -9.09 3.65
N PHE A 308 -8.70 -9.00 2.32
CA PHE A 308 -7.57 -8.35 1.69
C PHE A 308 -7.87 -6.93 1.24
N THR A 309 -9.08 -6.44 1.48
CA THR A 309 -9.39 -5.04 1.16
C THR A 309 -8.81 -4.11 2.22
N LYS A 310 -8.24 -2.98 1.78
CA LYS A 310 -7.70 -1.94 2.66
C LYS A 310 -8.72 -1.53 3.72
N THR A 311 -9.98 -1.35 3.33
CA THR A 311 -11.06 -0.98 4.25
C THR A 311 -11.28 -2.00 5.37
N ALA A 312 -11.38 -3.30 5.05
CA ALA A 312 -11.61 -4.32 6.06
C ALA A 312 -10.39 -4.46 6.99
N ARG A 313 -9.19 -4.35 6.45
CA ARG A 313 -7.94 -4.42 7.21
C ARG A 313 -7.78 -3.20 8.11
N LYS A 314 -8.06 -2.00 7.61
CA LYS A 314 -8.02 -0.77 8.41
C LYS A 314 -8.97 -0.82 9.62
N LEU A 315 -10.13 -1.46 9.48
CA LEU A 315 -11.06 -1.67 10.62
C LEU A 315 -10.46 -2.52 11.74
N SER A 316 -9.50 -3.38 11.42
CA SER A 316 -8.82 -4.26 12.39
C SER A 316 -7.57 -3.63 13.01
N LEU A 317 -7.08 -2.52 12.46
CA LEU A 317 -5.92 -1.83 13.01
C LEU A 317 -6.29 -1.00 14.23
N PRO A 318 -5.36 -0.85 15.18
CA PRO A 318 -5.51 0.14 16.24
C PRO A 318 -5.64 1.55 15.64
N ARG A 319 -6.28 2.43 16.37
CA ARG A 319 -6.37 3.83 15.95
C ARG A 319 -4.97 4.46 15.98
N GLN A 320 -4.69 5.28 14.96
CA GLN A 320 -3.47 6.07 14.92
C GLN A 320 -3.35 6.92 16.19
N GLU A 321 -2.19 6.88 16.82
CA GLU A 321 -1.88 7.75 17.92
C GLU A 321 -1.64 9.17 17.40
N LEU A 322 -2.49 10.08 17.82
CA LEU A 322 -2.37 11.49 17.48
C LEU A 322 -1.90 12.31 18.68
N PRO A 323 -1.11 13.37 18.46
CA PRO A 323 -0.74 14.33 19.49
C PRO A 323 -1.98 14.83 20.24
N ASN A 324 -1.84 15.17 21.53
CA ASN A 324 -2.96 15.59 22.38
C ASN A 324 -3.79 16.72 21.75
N ARG A 325 -3.15 17.66 21.05
CA ARG A 325 -3.80 18.79 20.35
C ARG A 325 -4.71 18.36 19.21
N MET A 326 -4.52 17.15 18.64
CA MET A 326 -5.30 16.61 17.53
C MET A 326 -6.32 15.56 17.97
N ARG A 327 -6.30 15.15 19.24
CA ARG A 327 -7.21 14.13 19.76
C ARG A 327 -8.66 14.61 19.63
N GLY A 328 -9.52 13.74 19.12
CA GLY A 328 -10.93 14.04 18.89
C GLY A 328 -11.26 14.80 17.62
N ARG A 329 -10.25 15.32 16.90
CA ARG A 329 -10.45 15.96 15.59
C ARG A 329 -10.75 14.90 14.52
N ARG A 330 -11.49 15.32 13.50
CA ARG A 330 -11.80 14.49 12.33
C ARG A 330 -11.26 15.16 11.08
N MET A 331 -10.99 14.37 10.04
CA MET A 331 -10.41 14.85 8.80
C MET A 331 -11.18 16.04 8.17
N PHE A 332 -12.49 16.02 8.28
CA PHE A 332 -13.37 17.02 7.69
C PHE A 332 -13.97 18.02 8.69
N ASP A 333 -13.43 18.09 9.92
CA ASP A 333 -13.91 19.03 10.95
C ASP A 333 -13.88 20.50 10.51
N PRO A 334 -12.96 20.99 9.65
CA PRO A 334 -13.02 22.35 9.12
C PRO A 334 -14.38 22.74 8.53
N LEU A 335 -15.14 21.76 7.99
CA LEU A 335 -16.49 21.97 7.49
C LEU A 335 -17.53 22.16 8.60
N TYR A 336 -17.22 21.77 9.82
CA TYR A 336 -18.15 21.84 10.96
C TYR A 336 -18.42 23.28 11.42
N ASP A 337 -17.45 24.15 11.28
CA ASP A 337 -17.56 25.56 11.68
C ASP A 337 -18.26 26.43 10.63
N GLY A 338 -18.84 25.81 9.58
CA GLY A 338 -19.48 26.50 8.46
C GLY A 338 -18.51 27.12 7.47
N GLU A 339 -17.20 26.85 7.63
CA GLU A 339 -16.17 27.28 6.70
C GLU A 339 -15.99 26.22 5.59
N SER A 340 -15.96 26.66 4.34
CA SER A 340 -15.74 25.77 3.19
C SER A 340 -14.26 25.37 3.07
N ILE A 341 -13.99 24.19 2.52
CA ILE A 341 -12.66 23.81 2.05
C ILE A 341 -12.39 24.56 0.75
N GLN A 342 -11.38 25.42 0.74
CA GLN A 342 -11.03 26.23 -0.42
C GLN A 342 -10.22 25.43 -1.45
N ALA A 343 -9.35 24.52 -0.99
CA ALA A 343 -8.50 23.75 -1.88
C ALA A 343 -8.30 22.30 -1.40
N VAL A 344 -8.17 21.41 -2.37
CA VAL A 344 -7.59 20.09 -2.20
C VAL A 344 -6.30 20.04 -3.02
N LYS A 345 -5.18 19.80 -2.36
CA LYS A 345 -3.85 19.75 -2.99
C LYS A 345 -3.30 18.35 -2.89
N VAL A 346 -3.03 17.73 -4.03
CA VAL A 346 -2.51 16.36 -4.13
C VAL A 346 -1.07 16.41 -4.58
N TYR A 347 -0.15 15.79 -3.84
CA TYR A 347 1.25 15.69 -4.19
C TYR A 347 1.82 14.28 -3.99
N GLY A 348 2.58 13.80 -4.98
CA GLY A 348 3.33 12.54 -4.87
C GLY A 348 2.47 11.28 -4.83
N HIS A 349 1.20 11.36 -5.21
CA HIS A 349 0.28 10.21 -5.27
C HIS A 349 0.08 9.77 -6.72
N SER A 350 0.10 8.46 -6.96
CA SER A 350 -0.04 7.88 -8.31
C SER A 350 -1.45 7.93 -8.87
N LEU A 351 -2.46 8.25 -8.05
CA LEU A 351 -3.90 8.20 -8.36
C LEU A 351 -4.38 6.82 -8.83
N GLY A 352 -3.69 5.76 -8.38
CA GLY A 352 -3.98 4.38 -8.77
C GLY A 352 -5.31 3.85 -8.24
N GLU A 353 -5.83 2.83 -8.91
CA GLU A 353 -7.13 2.21 -8.60
C GLU A 353 -7.26 1.68 -7.16
N ALA A 354 -6.14 1.31 -6.55
CA ALA A 354 -6.13 0.74 -5.20
C ALA A 354 -6.54 1.73 -4.10
N ASP A 355 -6.61 3.02 -4.41
CA ASP A 355 -6.92 4.10 -3.48
C ASP A 355 -8.17 4.90 -3.85
N TYR A 356 -8.86 4.47 -4.89
CA TYR A 356 -10.02 5.16 -5.44
C TYR A 356 -11.11 5.46 -4.38
N SER A 357 -11.40 4.51 -3.50
CA SER A 357 -12.43 4.69 -2.45
C SER A 357 -12.16 5.88 -1.52
N TYR A 358 -10.89 6.20 -1.26
CA TYR A 358 -10.52 7.34 -0.43
C TYR A 358 -10.78 8.66 -1.14
N PHE A 359 -10.42 8.76 -2.42
CA PHE A 359 -10.74 9.95 -3.24
C PHE A 359 -12.23 10.11 -3.42
N HIS A 360 -12.97 9.03 -3.64
CA HIS A 360 -14.43 9.08 -3.73
C HIS A 360 -15.05 9.65 -2.45
N ALA A 361 -14.64 9.16 -1.29
CA ALA A 361 -15.13 9.66 0.00
C ALA A 361 -14.75 11.14 0.23
N LEU A 362 -13.55 11.55 -0.19
CA LEU A 362 -13.10 12.94 -0.12
C LEU A 362 -13.95 13.85 -1.01
N PHE A 363 -14.17 13.47 -2.27
CA PHE A 363 -14.93 14.26 -3.24
C PHE A 363 -16.41 14.37 -2.86
N ASP A 364 -17.01 13.31 -2.32
CA ASP A 364 -18.37 13.35 -1.76
C ASP A 364 -18.46 14.33 -0.57
N GLN A 365 -17.47 14.30 0.33
CA GLN A 365 -17.48 15.12 1.53
C GLN A 365 -17.38 16.61 1.23
N ILE A 366 -16.62 17.00 0.21
CA ILE A 366 -16.48 18.40 -0.20
C ILE A 366 -17.56 18.85 -1.18
N ASP A 367 -18.49 17.95 -1.55
CA ASP A 367 -19.49 18.18 -2.61
C ASP A 367 -18.84 18.73 -3.89
N LEU A 368 -17.87 17.96 -4.44
CA LEU A 368 -16.98 18.42 -5.51
C LEU A 368 -17.75 19.04 -6.70
N TYR A 369 -18.94 18.56 -7.01
CA TYR A 369 -19.70 19.07 -8.15
C TYR A 369 -20.27 20.49 -7.89
N GLU A 370 -20.78 20.77 -6.68
CA GLU A 370 -21.48 22.01 -6.36
C GLU A 370 -20.63 23.03 -5.57
N SER A 371 -19.55 22.58 -4.90
CA SER A 371 -18.67 23.47 -4.13
C SER A 371 -17.80 24.37 -5.00
N ASP A 372 -17.20 25.39 -4.40
CA ASP A 372 -16.18 26.23 -5.04
C ASP A 372 -14.75 25.72 -4.79
N THR A 373 -14.58 24.52 -4.26
CA THR A 373 -13.28 23.93 -3.94
C THR A 373 -12.45 23.74 -5.21
N VAL A 374 -11.20 24.20 -5.17
CA VAL A 374 -10.23 24.02 -6.26
C VAL A 374 -9.37 22.79 -6.01
N LEU A 375 -9.20 21.96 -7.03
CA LEU A 375 -8.31 20.80 -7.02
C LEU A 375 -6.95 21.15 -7.62
N TYR A 376 -5.90 20.91 -6.89
CA TYR A 376 -4.52 21.06 -7.36
C TYR A 376 -3.85 19.68 -7.38
N PHE A 377 -3.31 19.30 -8.51
CA PHE A 377 -2.45 18.14 -8.67
C PHE A 377 -1.02 18.64 -8.89
N LEU A 378 -0.24 18.60 -7.83
CA LEU A 378 1.10 19.17 -7.79
C LEU A 378 2.14 18.07 -8.01
N TYR A 379 3.19 18.37 -8.75
CA TYR A 379 4.28 17.45 -9.02
C TYR A 379 5.63 18.17 -9.03
N SER A 380 6.71 17.42 -8.95
CA SER A 380 8.08 17.90 -9.18
C SER A 380 8.60 17.41 -10.52
N THR A 381 9.63 18.05 -11.05
CA THR A 381 10.26 17.72 -12.33
C THR A 381 10.61 16.23 -12.43
N GLY A 382 10.25 15.61 -13.55
CA GLY A 382 10.48 14.18 -13.80
C GLY A 382 9.33 13.24 -13.39
N HIS A 383 8.18 13.77 -12.94
CA HIS A 383 6.99 13.01 -12.56
C HIS A 383 5.74 13.38 -13.37
N GLU A 384 5.88 13.55 -14.67
CA GLU A 384 4.91 14.21 -15.58
C GLU A 384 3.66 13.40 -15.97
N THR A 385 3.42 12.23 -15.42
CA THR A 385 2.33 11.33 -15.90
C THR A 385 0.94 11.67 -15.37
N ILE A 386 0.73 12.86 -14.85
CA ILE A 386 -0.44 13.18 -14.04
C ILE A 386 -1.73 13.48 -14.81
N PRO A 387 -1.75 14.18 -15.98
CA PRO A 387 -3.02 14.58 -16.61
C PRO A 387 -3.97 13.43 -16.92
N GLU A 388 -3.46 12.32 -17.44
CA GLU A 388 -4.27 11.13 -17.75
C GLU A 388 -4.85 10.50 -16.49
N ALA A 389 -4.02 10.31 -15.45
CA ALA A 389 -4.47 9.74 -14.19
C ALA A 389 -5.51 10.61 -13.47
N VAL A 390 -5.40 11.94 -13.61
CA VAL A 390 -6.42 12.88 -13.09
C VAL A 390 -7.72 12.74 -13.84
N GLY A 391 -7.65 12.63 -15.18
CA GLY A 391 -8.83 12.40 -16.02
C GLY A 391 -9.55 11.11 -15.62
N ASP A 392 -8.82 10.01 -15.53
CA ASP A 392 -9.35 8.69 -15.14
C ASP A 392 -10.00 8.71 -13.75
N LEU A 393 -9.37 9.36 -12.78
CA LEU A 393 -9.92 9.51 -11.43
C LEU A 393 -11.25 10.26 -11.42
N LEU A 394 -11.32 11.40 -12.12
CA LEU A 394 -12.50 12.23 -12.16
C LEU A 394 -13.63 11.61 -12.98
N ASP A 395 -13.32 10.95 -14.10
CA ASP A 395 -14.30 10.21 -14.89
C ASP A 395 -14.93 9.09 -14.07
N ARG A 396 -14.11 8.33 -13.36
CA ARG A 396 -14.60 7.26 -12.48
C ARG A 396 -15.45 7.80 -11.33
N TYR A 397 -15.08 8.92 -10.72
CA TYR A 397 -15.92 9.57 -9.73
C TYR A 397 -17.24 10.04 -10.36
N GLY A 398 -17.18 10.61 -11.54
CA GLY A 398 -18.35 11.04 -12.31
C GLY A 398 -19.38 9.95 -12.53
N GLU A 399 -18.98 8.69 -12.70
CA GLU A 399 -19.89 7.55 -12.84
C GLU A 399 -20.81 7.35 -11.62
N SER A 400 -20.37 7.78 -10.44
CA SER A 400 -21.13 7.69 -9.18
C SER A 400 -22.18 8.80 -9.03
N LEU A 401 -21.98 9.95 -9.67
CA LEU A 401 -22.82 11.14 -9.51
C LEU A 401 -24.26 10.94 -10.01
N ARG A 402 -25.19 11.61 -9.36
CA ARG A 402 -26.61 11.65 -9.75
C ARG A 402 -27.09 13.10 -9.81
N PRO A 403 -27.79 13.52 -10.86
CA PRO A 403 -28.10 12.74 -12.07
C PRO A 403 -26.84 12.40 -12.89
N LYS A 404 -26.88 11.35 -13.68
CA LYS A 404 -25.74 10.89 -14.52
C LYS A 404 -25.17 11.97 -15.46
N ALA A 405 -25.97 12.97 -15.81
CA ALA A 405 -25.51 14.09 -16.61
C ALA A 405 -24.41 14.90 -15.90
N HIS A 406 -24.47 15.02 -14.57
CA HIS A 406 -23.44 15.70 -13.80
C HIS A 406 -22.09 14.98 -13.90
N GLY A 407 -22.07 13.66 -13.82
CA GLY A 407 -20.84 12.89 -13.99
C GLY A 407 -20.19 13.07 -15.37
N LYS A 408 -20.98 13.09 -16.42
CA LYS A 408 -20.47 13.31 -17.79
C LYS A 408 -19.88 14.70 -18.02
N ASN A 409 -20.28 15.67 -17.22
CA ASN A 409 -19.84 17.05 -17.34
C ASN A 409 -18.83 17.46 -16.28
N LEU A 410 -18.52 16.60 -15.30
CA LEU A 410 -17.71 16.96 -14.14
C LEU A 410 -16.39 17.61 -14.55
N LEU A 411 -15.56 16.92 -15.34
CA LEU A 411 -14.25 17.44 -15.75
C LEU A 411 -14.37 18.75 -16.52
N HIS A 412 -15.32 18.85 -17.47
CA HIS A 412 -15.55 20.08 -18.22
C HIS A 412 -16.01 21.24 -17.32
N LYS A 413 -16.89 20.95 -16.36
CA LYS A 413 -17.34 21.95 -15.38
C LYS A 413 -16.16 22.48 -14.57
N LEU A 414 -15.35 21.58 -13.99
CA LEU A 414 -14.19 21.99 -13.20
C LEU A 414 -13.17 22.82 -14.01
N MET A 415 -12.96 22.44 -15.28
CA MET A 415 -12.08 23.21 -16.18
C MET A 415 -12.65 24.60 -16.53
N MET A 416 -13.95 24.69 -16.84
CA MET A 416 -14.58 25.97 -17.17
C MET A 416 -14.68 26.93 -15.99
N GLU A 417 -14.75 26.39 -14.78
CA GLU A 417 -14.78 27.15 -13.51
C GLU A 417 -13.38 27.43 -12.95
N ASP A 418 -12.32 27.03 -13.67
CA ASP A 418 -10.92 27.13 -13.23
C ASP A 418 -10.67 26.47 -11.86
N ARG A 419 -11.37 25.35 -11.62
CA ARG A 419 -11.32 24.59 -10.34
C ARG A 419 -10.46 23.34 -10.39
N ILE A 420 -9.72 23.12 -11.46
CA ILE A 420 -8.74 22.03 -11.59
C ILE A 420 -7.45 22.54 -12.18
N ARG A 421 -6.35 22.28 -11.50
CA ARG A 421 -5.02 22.73 -11.91
C ARG A 421 -4.00 21.63 -11.71
N ILE A 422 -3.12 21.46 -12.70
CA ILE A 422 -1.97 20.57 -12.66
C ILE A 422 -0.74 21.46 -12.80
N ALA A 423 0.17 21.39 -11.82
CA ALA A 423 1.29 22.33 -11.80
C ALA A 423 2.57 21.73 -11.21
N ASN A 424 3.68 22.19 -11.75
CA ASN A 424 5.02 21.85 -11.27
C ASN A 424 5.41 22.79 -10.10
N LEU A 425 5.72 22.23 -8.94
CA LEU A 425 6.18 23.01 -7.79
C LEU A 425 7.54 23.65 -8.02
N ASP A 426 8.40 23.05 -8.84
CA ASP A 426 9.78 23.52 -9.06
C ASP A 426 9.82 24.77 -9.94
N GLU A 427 8.73 25.12 -10.65
CA GLU A 427 8.64 26.28 -11.53
C GLU A 427 8.29 27.59 -10.79
N GLN A 428 8.00 27.53 -9.49
CA GLN A 428 7.65 28.72 -8.70
C GLN A 428 8.82 29.31 -7.89
N ASN A 429 10.01 28.70 -7.95
CA ASN A 429 11.20 29.16 -7.23
C ASN A 429 12.12 30.05 -8.10
#